data_b4fc03c9e9d75b128afaa59a9ad1891e
#
_entry.id   b4fc03c9e9d75b128afaa59a9ad1891e
#
_cell.length_a   1.000
_cell.length_b   1.000
_cell.length_c   1.000
_cell.angle_alpha   90.00
_cell.angle_beta   90.00
_cell.angle_gamma   90.00
#
_symmetry.space_group_name_H-M   'P 1'
#
loop_
_entity.id
_entity.type
_entity.pdbx_description
1 polymer ?
#
loop_
_entity_poly.entity_id
_entity_poly.type
_entity_poly.pdbx_seq_one_letter_code
_entity_poly.pdbx_strand_id
1 'polypeptide(L)'
;MYKPFMKPNDTPTYVHTESNHPKGILKNIPLSVNKRLSSISSNEEVFDLAKHPYQEALAKSGYDFNLKFKPQVSNGNKPANRRRQITWFNPPFSSNVQTNIGEKFLKLIDKCFPQNHPLRKVINRNTVKVSYKCMPNMKISKHNHKVKKEVENSPIMAVTAQK
;
A
#
# COMPACT_ATOMS: atom_id res chain seq x y z
N MET A 1 30.48 7.21 8.25
CA MET A 1 29.72 7.75 7.13
C MET A 1 28.80 6.65 6.58
N TYR A 2 27.48 6.85 6.53
CA TYR A 2 26.51 5.85 6.04
C TYR A 2 26.03 6.27 4.66
N LYS A 3 26.00 5.30 3.72
CA LYS A 3 25.48 5.53 2.37
C LYS A 3 24.45 4.45 2.01
N PRO A 4 23.40 4.80 1.24
CA PRO A 4 22.46 3.82 0.69
C PRO A 4 23.21 2.80 -0.17
N PHE A 5 22.97 1.52 0.11
CA PHE A 5 23.51 0.44 -0.71
C PHE A 5 22.45 0.02 -1.73
N MET A 6 22.86 -0.07 -2.98
CA MET A 6 22.08 -0.62 -4.07
C MET A 6 22.82 -1.82 -4.65
N LYS A 7 22.15 -2.93 -4.84
CA LYS A 7 22.73 -4.10 -5.48
C LYS A 7 23.08 -3.76 -6.94
N PRO A 8 24.22 -4.24 -7.46
CA PRO A 8 24.48 -4.17 -8.88
C PRO A 8 23.31 -4.82 -9.66
N ASN A 9 22.87 -4.20 -10.72
CA ASN A 9 21.75 -4.65 -11.59
C ASN A 9 20.35 -4.63 -10.92
N ASP A 10 20.19 -4.04 -9.75
CA ASP A 10 18.88 -3.84 -9.13
C ASP A 10 18.36 -2.44 -9.43
N THR A 11 17.18 -2.36 -10.00
CA THR A 11 16.50 -1.08 -10.25
C THR A 11 15.27 -0.99 -9.35
N PRO A 12 15.14 0.09 -8.55
CA PRO A 12 13.95 0.28 -7.74
C PRO A 12 12.69 0.29 -8.60
N THR A 13 11.64 -0.37 -8.15
CA THR A 13 10.33 -0.37 -8.80
C THR A 13 9.26 -0.01 -7.79
N TYR A 14 8.31 0.84 -8.19
CA TYR A 14 7.22 1.28 -7.34
C TYR A 14 5.86 1.01 -7.98
N VAL A 15 4.84 0.95 -7.14
CA VAL A 15 3.45 0.82 -7.60
C VAL A 15 3.07 2.07 -8.38
N HIS A 16 2.55 1.90 -9.60
CA HIS A 16 2.17 3.00 -10.48
C HIS A 16 1.01 3.82 -9.89
N THR A 17 0.99 5.13 -10.16
CA THR A 17 -0.05 6.04 -9.65
C THR A 17 -1.46 5.68 -10.10
N GLU A 18 -1.61 5.03 -11.27
CA GLU A 18 -2.89 4.57 -11.82
C GLU A 18 -3.32 3.18 -11.33
N SER A 19 -2.53 2.56 -10.44
CA SER A 19 -2.87 1.24 -9.94
C SER A 19 -4.08 1.28 -9.00
N ASN A 20 -4.80 0.15 -8.93
CA ASN A 20 -5.98 0.03 -8.08
C ASN A 20 -5.59 -0.11 -6.59
N HIS A 21 -5.04 0.96 -6.02
CA HIS A 21 -4.69 1.07 -4.61
C HIS A 21 -5.39 2.28 -3.97
N PRO A 22 -5.65 2.24 -2.64
CA PRO A 22 -6.15 3.40 -1.93
C PRO A 22 -5.25 4.63 -2.15
N LYS A 23 -5.86 5.79 -2.45
CA LYS A 23 -5.13 7.05 -2.73
C LYS A 23 -4.14 7.43 -1.62
N GLY A 24 -4.45 7.10 -0.36
CA GLY A 24 -3.55 7.32 0.76
C GLY A 24 -2.25 6.51 0.67
N ILE A 25 -2.31 5.27 0.16
CA ILE A 25 -1.11 4.43 -0.05
C ILE A 25 -0.26 5.05 -1.16
N LEU A 26 -0.88 5.38 -2.30
CA LEU A 26 -0.16 5.97 -3.45
C LEU A 26 0.53 7.29 -3.05
N LYS A 27 -0.14 8.19 -2.36
CA LYS A 27 0.44 9.46 -1.88
C LYS A 27 1.61 9.25 -0.91
N ASN A 28 1.58 8.18 -0.12
CA ASN A 28 2.63 7.90 0.87
C ASN A 28 3.88 7.23 0.30
N ILE A 29 3.83 6.66 -0.91
CA ILE A 29 5.00 5.98 -1.52
C ILE A 29 6.18 6.94 -1.66
N PRO A 30 6.09 8.08 -2.36
CA PRO A 30 7.24 8.98 -2.51
C PRO A 30 7.71 9.57 -1.18
N LEU A 31 6.80 9.87 -0.26
CA LEU A 31 7.14 10.35 1.08
C LEU A 31 7.94 9.32 1.88
N SER A 32 7.56 8.05 1.78
CA SER A 32 8.23 6.93 2.46
C SER A 32 9.61 6.67 1.87
N VAL A 33 9.75 6.74 0.55
CA VAL A 33 11.03 6.64 -0.15
C VAL A 33 11.97 7.77 0.31
N ASN A 34 11.49 9.01 0.29
CA ASN A 34 12.27 10.17 0.72
C ASN A 34 12.73 10.05 2.18
N LYS A 35 11.81 9.67 3.07
CA LYS A 35 12.10 9.47 4.49
C LYS A 35 13.13 8.37 4.70
N ARG A 36 12.99 7.22 4.02
CA ARG A 36 13.93 6.11 4.12
C ARG A 36 15.30 6.51 3.61
N LEU A 37 15.38 7.11 2.42
CA LEU A 37 16.65 7.54 1.82
C LEU A 37 17.36 8.56 2.71
N SER A 38 16.64 9.56 3.26
CA SER A 38 17.20 10.51 4.21
C SER A 38 17.69 9.84 5.50
N SER A 39 17.01 8.79 5.98
CA SER A 39 17.39 8.11 7.23
C SER A 39 18.67 7.26 7.12
N ILE A 40 18.99 6.77 5.91
CA ILE A 40 20.17 5.93 5.64
C ILE A 40 21.33 6.71 5.01
N SER A 41 21.15 8.01 4.78
CA SER A 41 22.20 8.91 4.31
C SER A 41 22.74 9.71 5.49
N SER A 42 24.07 9.74 5.66
CA SER A 42 24.69 10.46 6.78
C SER A 42 24.61 11.99 6.65
N ASN A 43 24.59 12.50 5.44
CA ASN A 43 24.50 13.93 5.14
C ASN A 43 23.80 14.15 3.78
N GLU A 44 23.62 15.42 3.42
CA GLU A 44 22.94 15.83 2.19
C GLU A 44 23.72 15.43 0.93
N GLU A 45 25.05 15.54 0.94
CA GLU A 45 25.90 15.16 -0.18
C GLU A 45 25.75 13.68 -0.54
N VAL A 46 25.74 12.79 0.46
CA VAL A 46 25.54 11.35 0.28
C VAL A 46 24.13 11.04 -0.20
N PHE A 47 23.14 11.80 0.28
CA PHE A 47 21.77 11.69 -0.19
C PHE A 47 21.66 12.08 -1.67
N ASP A 48 22.29 13.19 -2.07
CA ASP A 48 22.24 13.69 -3.45
C ASP A 48 22.92 12.74 -4.44
N LEU A 49 24.02 12.13 -4.05
CA LEU A 49 24.68 11.09 -4.85
C LEU A 49 23.80 9.84 -5.03
N ALA A 50 23.03 9.49 -4.03
CA ALA A 50 22.22 8.26 -4.01
C ALA A 50 20.82 8.43 -4.59
N LYS A 51 20.27 9.65 -4.67
CA LYS A 51 18.87 9.90 -4.99
C LYS A 51 18.46 9.57 -6.44
N HIS A 52 19.39 9.68 -7.40
CA HIS A 52 19.08 9.64 -8.83
C HIS A 52 18.27 8.40 -9.24
N PRO A 53 18.68 7.15 -8.97
CA PRO A 53 17.92 5.96 -9.38
C PRO A 53 16.54 5.86 -8.72
N TYR A 54 16.38 6.38 -7.50
CA TYR A 54 15.09 6.42 -6.82
C TYR A 54 14.16 7.48 -7.43
N GLN A 55 14.73 8.63 -7.82
CA GLN A 55 13.99 9.70 -8.49
C GLN A 55 13.46 9.24 -9.86
N GLU A 56 14.31 8.57 -10.67
CA GLU A 56 13.91 7.99 -11.94
C GLU A 56 12.82 6.93 -11.78
N ALA A 57 12.96 6.04 -10.80
CA ALA A 57 11.99 4.99 -10.53
C ALA A 57 10.62 5.56 -10.12
N LEU A 58 10.60 6.63 -9.33
CA LEU A 58 9.36 7.35 -9.00
C LEU A 58 8.75 7.98 -10.25
N ALA A 59 9.53 8.66 -11.08
CA ALA A 59 9.06 9.28 -12.32
C ALA A 59 8.49 8.22 -13.29
N LYS A 60 9.17 7.10 -13.49
CA LYS A 60 8.68 5.96 -14.29
C LYS A 60 7.36 5.37 -13.77
N SER A 61 7.12 5.48 -12.46
CA SER A 61 5.86 5.04 -11.82
C SER A 61 4.78 6.13 -11.78
N GLY A 62 4.99 7.26 -12.47
CA GLY A 62 4.01 8.34 -12.62
C GLY A 62 3.95 9.31 -11.43
N TYR A 63 4.97 9.33 -10.54
CA TYR A 63 5.02 10.28 -9.43
C TYR A 63 5.80 11.53 -9.82
N ASP A 64 5.13 12.68 -9.75
CA ASP A 64 5.78 13.99 -9.78
C ASP A 64 6.17 14.39 -8.36
N PHE A 65 7.32 13.91 -7.90
CA PHE A 65 7.82 14.16 -6.56
C PHE A 65 9.34 14.32 -6.57
N ASN A 66 9.83 15.43 -6.03
CA ASN A 66 11.26 15.68 -5.91
C ASN A 66 11.77 15.25 -4.54
N LEU A 67 12.74 14.34 -4.53
CA LEU A 67 13.41 13.87 -3.31
C LEU A 67 14.31 14.97 -2.73
N LYS A 68 14.11 15.25 -1.43
CA LYS A 68 14.88 16.26 -0.68
C LYS A 68 15.40 15.68 0.62
N PHE A 69 16.64 15.95 0.96
CA PHE A 69 17.21 15.52 2.22
C PHE A 69 16.46 16.13 3.40
N LYS A 70 16.12 15.31 4.39
CA LYS A 70 15.51 15.71 5.66
C LYS A 70 16.30 15.07 6.79
N PRO A 71 17.14 15.83 7.51
CA PRO A 71 17.90 15.29 8.63
C PRO A 71 16.95 14.69 9.66
N GLN A 72 17.28 13.50 10.14
CA GLN A 72 16.53 12.86 11.22
C GLN A 72 16.90 13.54 12.53
N VAL A 73 16.02 14.37 13.04
CA VAL A 73 16.11 14.83 14.43
C VAL A 73 15.77 13.62 15.31
N SER A 74 16.76 13.05 15.95
CA SER A 74 16.56 12.02 16.98
C SER A 74 15.84 12.66 18.16
N ASN A 75 14.52 12.71 18.15
CA ASN A 75 13.77 13.04 19.34
C ASN A 75 14.03 11.91 20.36
N GLY A 76 15.03 12.15 21.23
CA GLY A 76 15.24 11.36 22.41
C GLY A 76 13.92 11.24 23.18
N ASN A 77 13.60 10.06 23.67
CA ASN A 77 12.42 9.73 24.47
C ASN A 77 11.06 9.85 23.72
N LYS A 78 10.85 8.98 22.74
CA LYS A 78 9.46 8.60 22.44
C LYS A 78 8.89 7.88 23.66
N PRO A 79 7.80 8.38 24.28
CA PRO A 79 7.17 7.67 25.40
C PRO A 79 6.85 6.26 24.93
N ALA A 80 7.17 5.28 25.77
CA ALA A 80 6.91 3.86 25.50
C ALA A 80 5.46 3.71 25.04
N ASN A 81 5.27 3.36 23.76
CA ASN A 81 3.96 3.26 23.15
C ASN A 81 3.20 2.14 23.89
N ARG A 82 2.29 2.48 24.81
CA ARG A 82 1.35 1.51 25.37
C ARG A 82 0.71 0.80 24.20
N ARG A 83 0.92 -0.52 24.09
CA ARG A 83 0.28 -1.35 23.07
C ARG A 83 -1.22 -1.19 23.20
N ARG A 84 -1.82 -0.34 22.34
CA ARG A 84 -3.27 -0.23 22.24
C ARG A 84 -3.76 -1.51 21.59
N GLN A 85 -4.73 -2.17 22.17
CA GLN A 85 -5.44 -3.25 21.50
C GLN A 85 -6.25 -2.61 20.35
N ILE A 86 -5.78 -2.81 19.12
CA ILE A 86 -6.41 -2.26 17.92
C ILE A 86 -7.08 -3.43 17.20
N THR A 87 -8.38 -3.29 16.98
CA THR A 87 -9.16 -4.19 16.13
C THR A 87 -9.20 -3.62 14.71
N TRP A 88 -8.76 -4.40 13.74
CA TRP A 88 -8.72 -3.98 12.34
C TRP A 88 -9.95 -4.47 11.58
N PHE A 89 -10.64 -3.56 10.92
CA PHE A 89 -11.64 -3.87 9.92
C PHE A 89 -11.03 -3.68 8.52
N ASN A 90 -10.91 -4.78 7.75
CA ASN A 90 -10.20 -4.82 6.48
C ASN A 90 -11.16 -5.07 5.30
N PRO A 91 -12.00 -4.11 4.91
CA PRO A 91 -12.86 -4.27 3.74
C PRO A 91 -12.03 -4.27 2.45
N PRO A 92 -12.52 -4.96 1.38
CA PRO A 92 -11.89 -4.90 0.08
C PRO A 92 -11.95 -3.47 -0.49
N PHE A 93 -10.89 -3.06 -1.16
CA PHE A 93 -10.82 -1.78 -1.88
C PHE A 93 -11.03 -2.00 -3.38
N SER A 94 -11.88 -1.16 -3.99
CA SER A 94 -11.99 -1.04 -5.44
C SER A 94 -12.17 0.43 -5.80
N SER A 95 -11.39 0.93 -6.75
CA SER A 95 -11.51 2.31 -7.24
C SER A 95 -12.83 2.56 -7.97
N ASN A 96 -13.45 1.50 -8.51
CA ASN A 96 -14.72 1.57 -9.24
C ASN A 96 -15.94 1.63 -8.33
N VAL A 97 -15.77 1.33 -7.05
CA VAL A 97 -16.88 1.32 -6.08
C VAL A 97 -16.65 2.45 -5.08
N GLN A 98 -17.33 3.55 -5.28
CA GLN A 98 -17.29 4.72 -4.39
C GLN A 98 -18.19 4.51 -3.16
N THR A 99 -17.96 3.46 -2.39
CA THR A 99 -18.67 3.25 -1.13
C THR A 99 -17.77 3.64 0.04
N ASN A 100 -18.29 4.50 0.92
CA ASN A 100 -17.60 4.86 2.15
C ASN A 100 -17.86 3.82 3.24
N ILE A 101 -17.50 2.55 2.95
CA ILE A 101 -17.75 1.40 3.84
C ILE A 101 -17.10 1.62 5.20
N GLY A 102 -15.89 2.17 5.24
CA GLY A 102 -15.17 2.42 6.48
C GLY A 102 -15.91 3.39 7.39
N GLU A 103 -16.38 4.51 6.86
CA GLU A 103 -17.15 5.50 7.63
C GLU A 103 -18.50 4.94 8.10
N LYS A 104 -19.22 4.22 7.21
CA LYS A 104 -20.47 3.57 7.56
C LYS A 104 -20.28 2.56 8.68
N PHE A 105 -19.20 1.78 8.63
CA PHE A 105 -18.86 0.82 9.67
C PHE A 105 -18.58 1.50 11.01
N LEU A 106 -17.81 2.61 11.03
CA LEU A 106 -17.55 3.35 12.26
C LEU A 106 -18.82 3.99 12.84
N LYS A 107 -19.74 4.48 11.98
CA LYS A 107 -21.06 4.96 12.43
C LYS A 107 -21.91 3.82 13.03
N LEU A 108 -21.83 2.62 12.46
CA LEU A 108 -22.51 1.44 13.00
C LEU A 108 -21.96 1.07 14.38
N ILE A 109 -20.64 1.11 14.59
CA ILE A 109 -20.02 0.91 15.90
C ILE A 109 -20.56 1.88 16.93
N ASP A 110 -20.66 3.18 16.59
CA ASP A 110 -21.19 4.17 17.52
C ASP A 110 -22.67 3.92 17.87
N LYS A 111 -23.45 3.41 16.90
CA LYS A 111 -24.87 3.05 17.10
C LYS A 111 -25.02 1.78 17.97
N CYS A 112 -24.23 0.74 17.68
CA CYS A 112 -24.33 -0.54 18.39
C CYS A 112 -23.70 -0.51 19.79
N PHE A 113 -22.69 0.34 20.01
CA PHE A 113 -21.97 0.48 21.26
C PHE A 113 -22.02 1.93 21.78
N PRO A 114 -23.18 2.38 22.29
CA PRO A 114 -23.29 3.72 22.87
C PRO A 114 -22.40 3.89 24.10
N GLN A 115 -22.29 5.13 24.63
CA GLN A 115 -21.35 5.46 25.72
C GLN A 115 -21.55 4.58 26.97
N ASN A 116 -22.80 4.18 27.23
CA ASN A 116 -23.15 3.35 28.41
C ASN A 116 -22.99 1.84 28.17
N HIS A 117 -22.60 1.41 26.96
CA HIS A 117 -22.47 0.00 26.66
C HIS A 117 -21.20 -0.60 27.29
N PRO A 118 -21.26 -1.78 27.96
CA PRO A 118 -20.08 -2.38 28.64
C PRO A 118 -18.87 -2.57 27.74
N LEU A 119 -19.08 -2.94 26.47
CA LEU A 119 -18.03 -3.15 25.48
C LEU A 119 -17.46 -1.86 24.89
N ARG A 120 -17.99 -0.67 25.21
CA ARG A 120 -17.50 0.61 24.67
C ARG A 120 -16.03 0.88 25.01
N LYS A 121 -15.53 0.35 26.13
CA LYS A 121 -14.11 0.43 26.53
C LYS A 121 -13.20 -0.30 25.54
N VAL A 122 -13.68 -1.40 24.95
CA VAL A 122 -12.91 -2.26 24.02
C VAL A 122 -13.20 -1.90 22.57
N ILE A 123 -14.46 -1.65 22.22
CA ILE A 123 -14.89 -1.38 20.84
C ILE A 123 -15.38 0.07 20.72
N ASN A 124 -14.55 0.94 20.14
CA ASN A 124 -14.84 2.34 19.90
C ASN A 124 -13.98 2.87 18.73
N ARG A 125 -14.21 4.11 18.28
CA ARG A 125 -13.44 4.72 17.18
C ARG A 125 -11.93 4.82 17.42
N ASN A 126 -11.47 4.78 18.67
CA ASN A 126 -10.05 4.85 18.99
C ASN A 126 -9.37 3.49 18.90
N THR A 127 -10.10 2.42 19.22
CA THR A 127 -9.62 1.03 19.22
C THR A 127 -9.89 0.31 17.89
N VAL A 128 -10.92 0.73 17.14
CA VAL A 128 -11.24 0.17 15.83
C VAL A 128 -10.61 1.03 14.74
N LYS A 129 -9.85 0.39 13.85
CA LYS A 129 -9.21 1.05 12.70
C LYS A 129 -9.68 0.37 11.41
N VAL A 130 -9.86 1.19 10.38
CA VAL A 130 -10.20 0.72 9.04
C VAL A 130 -8.93 0.66 8.19
N SER A 131 -8.66 -0.47 7.59
CA SER A 131 -7.58 -0.66 6.64
C SER A 131 -8.14 -1.40 5.43
N TYR A 132 -7.96 -0.85 4.24
CA TYR A 132 -8.47 -1.48 3.04
C TYR A 132 -7.51 -2.56 2.53
N LYS A 133 -8.06 -3.73 2.20
CA LYS A 133 -7.32 -4.81 1.55
C LYS A 133 -7.35 -4.60 0.04
N CYS A 134 -6.20 -4.51 -0.60
CA CYS A 134 -6.12 -4.45 -2.06
C CYS A 134 -6.62 -5.76 -2.69
N MET A 135 -7.46 -5.64 -3.71
CA MET A 135 -7.88 -6.78 -4.51
C MET A 135 -6.73 -7.22 -5.43
N PRO A 136 -6.63 -8.52 -5.75
CA PRO A 136 -5.69 -9.00 -6.76
C PRO A 136 -5.86 -8.22 -8.07
N ASN A 137 -4.77 -7.96 -8.78
CA ASN A 137 -4.80 -7.13 -9.97
C ASN A 137 -5.71 -7.74 -11.04
N MET A 138 -6.75 -7.03 -11.47
CA MET A 138 -7.74 -7.50 -12.45
C MET A 138 -7.13 -7.90 -13.80
N LYS A 139 -5.93 -7.37 -14.16
CA LYS A 139 -5.21 -7.78 -15.36
C LYS A 139 -4.80 -9.25 -15.33
N ILE A 140 -4.37 -9.76 -14.19
CA ILE A 140 -4.00 -11.18 -14.02
C ILE A 140 -5.25 -12.06 -14.15
N SER A 141 -6.38 -11.64 -13.57
CA SER A 141 -7.65 -12.37 -13.68
C SER A 141 -8.16 -12.45 -15.12
N LYS A 142 -8.07 -11.35 -15.89
CA LYS A 142 -8.48 -11.32 -17.30
C LYS A 142 -7.56 -12.17 -18.18
N HIS A 143 -6.27 -12.20 -17.90
CA HIS A 143 -5.31 -13.04 -18.64
C HIS A 143 -5.60 -14.51 -18.42
N ASN A 144 -5.79 -14.93 -17.18
CA ASN A 144 -6.12 -16.31 -16.84
C ASN A 144 -7.47 -16.77 -17.44
N HIS A 145 -8.44 -15.85 -17.57
CA HIS A 145 -9.72 -16.15 -18.20
C HIS A 145 -9.59 -16.29 -19.73
N LYS A 146 -8.71 -15.51 -20.37
CA LYS A 146 -8.41 -15.61 -21.80
C LYS A 146 -7.71 -16.93 -22.12
N VAL A 147 -6.69 -17.29 -21.33
CA VAL A 147 -5.95 -18.56 -21.50
C VAL A 147 -6.86 -19.76 -21.31
N LYS A 148 -7.78 -19.76 -20.34
CA LYS A 148 -8.77 -20.83 -20.19
C LYS A 148 -9.70 -20.96 -21.41
N LYS A 149 -10.20 -19.85 -21.96
CA LYS A 149 -11.04 -19.86 -23.17
C LYS A 149 -10.29 -20.33 -24.41
N GLU A 150 -9.01 -20.00 -24.56
CA GLU A 150 -8.18 -20.46 -25.67
C GLU A 150 -7.90 -21.98 -25.59
N VAL A 151 -7.73 -22.52 -24.37
CA VAL A 151 -7.57 -23.97 -24.16
C VAL A 151 -8.86 -24.74 -24.41
N GLU A 152 -10.03 -24.19 -24.01
CA GLU A 152 -11.34 -24.80 -24.26
C GLU A 152 -11.74 -24.79 -25.74
N ASN A 153 -11.24 -23.83 -26.52
CA ASN A 153 -11.52 -23.69 -27.95
C ASN A 153 -10.42 -24.26 -28.86
N SER A 154 -9.43 -24.99 -28.31
CA SER A 154 -8.39 -25.61 -29.14
C SER A 154 -8.93 -26.86 -29.86
N PRO A 155 -8.66 -27.03 -31.17
CA PRO A 155 -9.21 -28.14 -31.98
C PRO A 155 -8.79 -29.53 -31.51
N ILE A 156 -7.85 -29.67 -30.58
CA ILE A 156 -7.37 -30.95 -30.03
C ILE A 156 -8.41 -31.63 -29.14
N MET A 157 -9.38 -30.86 -28.57
CA MET A 157 -10.45 -31.44 -27.75
C MET A 157 -11.64 -31.96 -28.55
N ALA A 158 -11.71 -31.70 -29.88
CA ALA A 158 -12.82 -32.17 -30.71
C ALA A 158 -12.65 -33.63 -31.18
N VAL A 159 -11.48 -34.21 -31.03
CA VAL A 159 -11.19 -35.59 -31.52
C VAL A 159 -11.54 -36.69 -30.49
N THR A 160 -11.78 -36.33 -29.23
CA THR A 160 -12.02 -37.32 -28.16
C THR A 160 -13.51 -37.51 -27.82
N ALA A 161 -14.42 -36.85 -28.53
CA ALA A 161 -15.88 -36.96 -28.28
C ALA A 161 -16.63 -37.83 -29.31
N GLN A 162 -15.88 -38.56 -30.21
CA GLN A 162 -16.49 -39.55 -31.13
C GLN A 162 -15.82 -40.90 -30.96
N LYS A 163 -16.16 -41.56 -29.85
CA LYS A 163 -16.11 -43.02 -29.73
C LYS A 163 -17.09 -43.49 -28.66
#